data_d548456854efbf44d63468055a521415
#
_entry.id   d548456854efbf44d63468055a521415
#
_cell.length_a   1.000
_cell.length_b   1.000
_cell.length_c   1.000
_cell.angle_alpha   90.00
_cell.angle_beta   90.00
_cell.angle_gamma   90.00
#
_symmetry.space_group_name_H-M   'P 1'
#
loop_
_entity.id
_entity.type
_entity.pdbx_description
1 polymer ?
#
loop_
_entity_poly.entity_id
_entity_poly.type
_entity_poly.pdbx_seq_one_letter_code
_entity_poly.pdbx_strand_id
1 'polypeptide(L)'
;MRQRVKLAQALAHDPDLLILDEPLAGMDPIARRKTIRMIKDWGRAGKSVIVSSHILHEIEAMTANILLINQGRILAEGNIHQIRDLIDEHPHTVSIRAARTRALAREFLSYDDVLSLRFEGEAVVVQTGRPDAFYTRLTGLAASGALGEIHEVTSPDDNLQAVFQYLVKS
;
A
#
# COMPACT_ATOMS: atom_id res chain seq x y z
N MET A 1 9.77 -26.13 5.19
CA MET A 1 9.13 -27.16 6.06
C MET A 1 9.14 -26.81 7.54
N ARG A 2 10.27 -26.37 8.12
CA ARG A 2 10.37 -26.00 9.55
C ARG A 2 9.36 -24.96 10.02
N GLN A 3 9.15 -23.88 9.28
CA GLN A 3 8.24 -22.77 9.67
C GLN A 3 6.78 -23.24 9.78
N ARG A 4 6.32 -24.08 8.86
CA ARG A 4 4.95 -24.63 8.90
C ARG A 4 4.71 -25.51 10.13
N VAL A 5 5.72 -26.27 10.56
CA VAL A 5 5.64 -27.09 11.78
C VAL A 5 5.56 -26.21 13.02
N LYS A 6 6.40 -25.16 13.12
CA LYS A 6 6.34 -24.20 14.24
C LYS A 6 4.96 -23.53 14.34
N LEU A 7 4.41 -23.13 13.19
CA LEU A 7 3.09 -22.52 13.14
C LEU A 7 2.00 -23.51 13.59
N ALA A 8 2.03 -24.76 13.10
CA ALA A 8 1.10 -25.78 13.54
C ALA A 8 1.21 -26.05 15.07
N GLN A 9 2.41 -26.06 15.60
CA GLN A 9 2.64 -26.21 17.04
C GLN A 9 2.06 -25.04 17.83
N ALA A 10 2.26 -23.80 17.37
CA ALA A 10 1.73 -22.60 18.03
C ALA A 10 0.20 -22.56 18.05
N LEU A 11 -0.45 -23.16 17.05
CA LEU A 11 -1.90 -23.21 16.91
C LEU A 11 -2.57 -24.41 17.58
N ALA A 12 -1.81 -25.46 17.92
CA ALA A 12 -2.36 -26.75 18.36
C ALA A 12 -3.20 -26.68 19.66
N HIS A 13 -2.97 -25.65 20.48
CA HIS A 13 -3.65 -25.48 21.78
C HIS A 13 -4.70 -24.34 21.78
N ASP A 14 -5.09 -23.88 20.58
CA ASP A 14 -6.13 -22.84 20.37
C ASP A 14 -5.93 -21.56 21.21
N PRO A 15 -4.77 -20.87 21.10
CA PRO A 15 -4.47 -19.73 21.96
C PRO A 15 -5.41 -18.54 21.68
N ASP A 16 -5.65 -17.70 22.70
CA ASP A 16 -6.38 -16.44 22.54
C ASP A 16 -5.50 -15.33 21.98
N LEU A 17 -4.18 -15.39 22.21
CA LEU A 17 -3.18 -14.50 21.66
C LEU A 17 -2.09 -15.30 20.94
N LEU A 18 -1.86 -14.97 19.67
CA LEU A 18 -0.82 -15.56 18.84
C LEU A 18 0.22 -14.51 18.49
N ILE A 19 1.48 -14.74 18.84
CA ILE A 19 2.61 -13.86 18.49
C ILE A 19 3.49 -14.60 17.50
N LEU A 20 3.65 -14.05 16.31
CA LEU A 20 4.36 -14.62 15.18
C LEU A 20 5.50 -13.70 14.74
N ASP A 21 6.72 -14.19 14.85
CA ASP A 21 7.91 -13.50 14.35
C ASP A 21 8.34 -14.09 13.01
N GLU A 22 8.31 -13.26 11.95
CA GLU A 22 8.64 -13.63 10.57
C GLU A 22 7.96 -14.93 10.11
N PRO A 23 6.62 -15.10 10.25
CA PRO A 23 5.96 -16.39 10.05
C PRO A 23 6.03 -16.90 8.62
N LEU A 24 6.24 -16.02 7.64
CA LEU A 24 6.25 -16.34 6.21
C LEU A 24 7.65 -16.61 5.67
N ALA A 25 8.70 -16.42 6.49
CA ALA A 25 10.09 -16.58 6.07
C ALA A 25 10.37 -18.00 5.53
N GLY A 26 11.01 -18.08 4.36
CA GLY A 26 11.36 -19.35 3.72
C GLY A 26 10.18 -20.20 3.23
N MET A 27 8.99 -19.62 3.13
CA MET A 27 7.83 -20.29 2.52
C MET A 27 7.78 -20.05 1.00
N ASP A 28 7.33 -21.07 0.27
CA ASP A 28 6.97 -20.92 -1.14
C ASP A 28 5.72 -20.01 -1.30
N PRO A 29 5.47 -19.42 -2.49
CA PRO A 29 4.38 -18.48 -2.69
C PRO A 29 2.98 -19.02 -2.39
N ILE A 30 2.76 -20.34 -2.59
CA ILE A 30 1.47 -21.00 -2.32
C ILE A 30 1.26 -21.15 -0.81
N ALA A 31 2.29 -21.64 -0.10
CA ALA A 31 2.26 -21.79 1.35
C ALA A 31 2.08 -20.42 2.04
N ARG A 32 2.80 -19.38 1.55
CA ARG A 32 2.69 -18.01 2.04
C ARG A 32 1.26 -17.48 1.96
N ARG A 33 0.60 -17.58 0.80
CA ARG A 33 -0.79 -17.17 0.63
C ARG A 33 -1.76 -17.91 1.57
N LYS A 34 -1.56 -19.23 1.75
CA LYS A 34 -2.38 -20.03 2.67
C LYS A 34 -2.19 -19.58 4.11
N THR A 35 -0.95 -19.28 4.52
CA THR A 35 -0.64 -18.82 5.87
C THR A 35 -1.22 -17.43 6.14
N ILE A 36 -1.12 -16.48 5.20
CA ILE A 36 -1.76 -15.16 5.30
C ILE A 36 -3.27 -15.32 5.51
N ARG A 37 -3.93 -16.15 4.70
CA ARG A 37 -5.36 -16.41 4.85
C ARG A 37 -5.71 -16.97 6.22
N MET A 38 -4.96 -17.95 6.69
CA MET A 38 -5.15 -18.57 7.99
C MET A 38 -5.01 -17.55 9.14
N ILE A 39 -4.00 -16.67 9.09
CA ILE A 39 -3.82 -15.59 10.08
C ILE A 39 -5.03 -14.65 10.09
N LYS A 40 -5.52 -14.24 8.89
CA LYS A 40 -6.73 -13.41 8.77
C LYS A 40 -7.96 -14.09 9.34
N ASP A 41 -8.14 -15.36 9.06
CA ASP A 41 -9.31 -16.14 9.53
C ASP A 41 -9.25 -16.31 11.05
N TRP A 42 -8.05 -16.44 11.64
CA TRP A 42 -7.84 -16.46 13.08
C TRP A 42 -8.29 -15.15 13.75
N GLY A 43 -7.87 -14.01 13.21
CA GLY A 43 -8.32 -12.69 13.68
C GLY A 43 -9.84 -12.49 13.53
N ARG A 44 -10.43 -12.96 12.41
CA ARG A 44 -11.89 -12.90 12.20
C ARG A 44 -12.68 -13.77 13.18
N ALA A 45 -12.07 -14.84 13.68
CA ALA A 45 -12.66 -15.68 14.72
C ALA A 45 -12.59 -15.04 16.12
N GLY A 46 -12.15 -13.78 16.23
CA GLY A 46 -12.08 -13.03 17.50
C GLY A 46 -10.79 -13.28 18.30
N LYS A 47 -9.80 -13.97 17.73
CA LYS A 47 -8.50 -14.18 18.37
C LYS A 47 -7.58 -12.99 18.13
N SER A 48 -6.68 -12.72 19.07
CA SER A 48 -5.67 -11.68 18.94
C SER A 48 -4.42 -12.22 18.24
N VAL A 49 -3.94 -11.50 17.22
CA VAL A 49 -2.73 -11.90 16.48
C VAL A 49 -1.78 -10.71 16.35
N ILE A 50 -0.53 -10.92 16.74
CA ILE A 50 0.58 -9.99 16.49
C ILE A 50 1.54 -10.66 15.53
N VAL A 51 1.85 -9.98 14.42
CA VAL A 51 2.78 -10.48 13.40
C VAL A 51 3.88 -9.47 13.19
N SER A 52 5.14 -9.89 13.28
CA SER A 52 6.29 -9.11 12.81
C SER A 52 6.70 -9.56 11.41
N SER A 53 7.05 -8.63 10.55
CA SER A 53 7.72 -8.89 9.26
C SER A 53 8.47 -7.63 8.80
N HIS A 54 9.58 -7.85 8.10
CA HIS A 54 10.29 -6.78 7.38
C HIS A 54 9.78 -6.61 5.94
N ILE A 55 8.84 -7.45 5.52
CA ILE A 55 8.25 -7.42 4.17
C ILE A 55 6.89 -6.73 4.24
N LEU A 56 6.87 -5.43 3.95
CA LEU A 56 5.73 -4.57 4.21
C LEU A 56 4.47 -4.98 3.45
N HIS A 57 4.56 -5.42 2.19
CA HIS A 57 3.40 -5.89 1.43
C HIS A 57 2.76 -7.17 2.00
N GLU A 58 3.50 -7.97 2.78
CA GLU A 58 2.93 -9.13 3.49
C GLU A 58 2.07 -8.68 4.67
N ILE A 59 2.50 -7.62 5.38
CA ILE A 59 1.71 -7.02 6.46
C ILE A 59 0.43 -6.41 5.91
N GLU A 60 0.49 -5.63 4.83
CA GLU A 60 -0.70 -5.06 4.16
C GLU A 60 -1.70 -6.14 3.75
N ALA A 61 -1.20 -7.30 3.28
CA ALA A 61 -2.06 -8.42 2.95
C ALA A 61 -2.75 -9.06 4.17
N MET A 62 -2.25 -8.84 5.38
CA MET A 62 -2.79 -9.42 6.63
C MET A 62 -3.69 -8.46 7.39
N THR A 63 -3.30 -7.20 7.54
CA THR A 63 -4.00 -6.20 8.37
C THR A 63 -3.78 -4.79 7.86
N ALA A 64 -4.73 -3.90 8.17
CA ALA A 64 -4.56 -2.46 8.01
C ALA A 64 -4.04 -1.77 9.29
N ASN A 65 -4.08 -2.44 10.45
CA ASN A 65 -3.58 -1.88 11.71
C ASN A 65 -2.13 -2.30 11.90
N ILE A 66 -1.25 -1.32 12.01
CA ILE A 66 0.19 -1.51 12.02
C ILE A 66 0.87 -0.75 13.15
N LEU A 67 2.03 -1.23 13.51
CA LEU A 67 3.01 -0.55 14.35
C LEU A 67 4.35 -0.55 13.60
N LEU A 68 4.81 0.63 13.18
CA LEU A 68 6.10 0.78 12.52
C LEU A 68 7.19 1.04 13.54
N ILE A 69 8.22 0.20 13.52
CA ILE A 69 9.36 0.29 14.44
C ILE A 69 10.65 0.43 13.62
N ASN A 70 11.49 1.38 13.99
CA ASN A 70 12.83 1.54 13.42
C ASN A 70 13.81 1.87 14.54
N GLN A 71 14.95 1.18 14.59
CA GLN A 71 16.03 1.37 15.58
C GLN A 71 15.52 1.41 17.04
N GLY A 72 14.54 0.55 17.37
CA GLY A 72 13.95 0.47 18.71
C GLY A 72 12.98 1.61 19.07
N ARG A 73 12.60 2.44 18.11
CA ARG A 73 11.61 3.53 18.28
C ARG A 73 10.36 3.24 17.47
N ILE A 74 9.21 3.56 18.04
CA ILE A 74 7.95 3.55 17.32
C ILE A 74 7.90 4.80 16.43
N LEU A 75 7.77 4.60 15.12
CA LEU A 75 7.63 5.68 14.14
C LEU A 75 6.17 6.06 13.93
N ALA A 76 5.28 5.06 13.86
CA ALA A 76 3.85 5.27 13.68
C ALA A 76 3.07 4.07 14.22
N GLU A 77 1.83 4.32 14.65
CA GLU A 77 0.88 3.32 15.13
C GLU A 77 -0.52 3.67 14.62
N GLY A 78 -1.27 2.67 14.17
CA GLY A 78 -2.67 2.82 13.78
C GLY A 78 -3.00 2.20 12.44
N ASN A 79 -4.09 2.68 11.83
CA ASN A 79 -4.50 2.26 10.51
C ASN A 79 -3.58 2.87 9.44
N ILE A 80 -3.11 2.06 8.49
CA ILE A 80 -2.18 2.48 7.43
C ILE A 80 -2.71 3.69 6.64
N HIS A 81 -4.02 3.73 6.35
CA HIS A 81 -4.62 4.84 5.62
C HIS A 81 -4.61 6.12 6.46
N GLN A 82 -4.92 6.02 7.76
CA GLN A 82 -4.87 7.17 8.69
C GLN A 82 -3.43 7.68 8.89
N ILE A 83 -2.45 6.76 9.00
CA ILE A 83 -1.04 7.15 9.10
C ILE A 83 -0.61 7.88 7.83
N ARG A 84 -1.06 7.44 6.68
CA ARG A 84 -0.79 8.08 5.42
C ARG A 84 -1.42 9.48 5.33
N ASP A 85 -2.70 9.62 5.72
CA ASP A 85 -3.39 10.90 5.74
C ASP A 85 -2.68 11.94 6.63
N LEU A 86 -1.99 11.50 7.70
CA LEU A 86 -1.17 12.37 8.54
C LEU A 86 0.14 12.81 7.88
N ILE A 87 0.57 12.13 6.82
CA ILE A 87 1.76 12.48 6.02
C ILE A 87 1.38 13.41 4.86
N ASP A 88 0.13 13.87 4.79
CA ASP A 88 -0.48 14.64 3.68
C ASP A 88 0.16 16.02 3.37
N GLU A 89 1.23 16.40 4.03
CA GLU A 89 2.09 17.50 3.56
C GLU A 89 2.90 17.13 2.30
N HIS A 90 2.82 15.87 1.83
CA HIS A 90 3.56 15.40 0.66
C HIS A 90 2.67 15.17 -0.55
N PRO A 91 3.16 15.61 -1.73
CA PRO A 91 2.45 15.43 -2.97
C PRO A 91 2.18 13.95 -3.26
N HIS A 92 0.93 13.61 -3.55
CA HIS A 92 0.56 12.27 -4.03
C HIS A 92 1.07 12.04 -5.43
N THR A 93 1.66 10.88 -5.67
CA THR A 93 2.14 10.47 -6.98
C THR A 93 1.10 9.58 -7.66
N VAL A 94 0.67 9.97 -8.86
CA VAL A 94 -0.28 9.19 -9.67
C VAL A 94 0.39 8.87 -11.00
N SER A 95 0.48 7.59 -11.34
CA SER A 95 0.98 7.12 -12.62
C SER A 95 -0.19 6.71 -13.53
N ILE A 96 -0.26 7.28 -14.72
CA ILE A 96 -1.38 7.12 -15.64
C ILE A 96 -0.85 6.70 -17.01
N ARG A 97 -1.38 5.58 -17.53
CA ARG A 97 -1.15 5.14 -18.90
C ARG A 97 -2.45 5.28 -19.70
N ALA A 98 -2.38 5.96 -20.82
CA ALA A 98 -3.53 6.24 -21.67
C ALA A 98 -3.15 6.19 -23.14
N ALA A 99 -4.13 6.04 -24.03
CA ALA A 99 -3.93 6.05 -25.48
C ALA A 99 -3.31 7.37 -25.98
N ARG A 100 -3.61 8.49 -25.30
CA ARG A 100 -3.09 9.84 -25.63
C ARG A 100 -2.38 10.48 -24.43
N THR A 101 -1.40 9.79 -23.86
CA THR A 101 -0.69 10.22 -22.64
C THR A 101 -0.17 11.67 -22.73
N ARG A 102 0.34 12.11 -23.89
CA ARG A 102 0.83 13.50 -24.05
C ARG A 102 -0.29 14.54 -24.04
N ALA A 103 -1.46 14.21 -24.57
CA ALA A 103 -2.61 15.11 -24.55
C ALA A 103 -3.15 15.24 -23.11
N LEU A 104 -3.21 14.12 -22.40
CA LEU A 104 -3.58 14.08 -20.98
C LEU A 104 -2.62 14.90 -20.13
N ALA A 105 -1.31 14.77 -20.37
CA ALA A 105 -0.29 15.55 -19.68
C ALA A 105 -0.44 17.06 -19.87
N ARG A 106 -0.80 17.51 -21.09
CA ARG A 106 -1.07 18.93 -21.34
C ARG A 106 -2.26 19.46 -20.56
N GLU A 107 -3.30 18.65 -20.42
CA GLU A 107 -4.47 19.01 -19.61
C GLU A 107 -4.09 19.16 -18.14
N PHE A 108 -3.30 18.22 -17.60
CA PHE A 108 -2.83 18.29 -16.23
C PHE A 108 -1.96 19.50 -15.92
N LEU A 109 -1.20 20.01 -16.87
CA LEU A 109 -0.41 21.24 -16.70
C LEU A 109 -1.26 22.50 -16.47
N SER A 110 -2.56 22.45 -16.78
CA SER A 110 -3.50 23.54 -16.51
C SER A 110 -4.06 23.51 -15.07
N TYR A 111 -3.73 22.48 -14.28
CA TYR A 111 -4.26 22.30 -12.93
C TYR A 111 -3.30 22.90 -11.89
N ASP A 112 -3.77 23.82 -11.07
CA ASP A 112 -2.98 24.52 -10.04
C ASP A 112 -2.46 23.58 -8.95
N ASP A 113 -3.10 22.43 -8.76
CA ASP A 113 -2.73 21.41 -7.77
C ASP A 113 -1.71 20.38 -8.29
N VAL A 114 -1.33 20.45 -9.56
CA VAL A 114 -0.27 19.62 -10.14
C VAL A 114 1.08 20.29 -9.90
N LEU A 115 1.90 19.66 -9.07
CA LEU A 115 3.21 20.17 -8.63
C LEU A 115 4.33 19.74 -9.56
N SER A 116 4.26 18.53 -10.10
CA SER A 116 5.23 18.05 -11.08
C SER A 116 4.59 17.04 -12.03
N LEU A 117 5.17 16.95 -13.22
CA LEU A 117 4.78 16.00 -14.23
C LEU A 117 6.02 15.47 -14.93
N ARG A 118 6.12 14.15 -15.04
CA ARG A 118 7.20 13.48 -15.77
C ARG A 118 6.66 12.31 -16.59
N PHE A 119 7.39 11.93 -17.64
CA PHE A 119 7.07 10.75 -18.43
C PHE A 119 7.97 9.59 -18.00
N GLU A 120 7.37 8.44 -17.78
CA GLU A 120 8.06 7.17 -17.52
C GLU A 120 7.56 6.13 -18.55
N GLY A 121 8.35 5.93 -19.60
CA GLY A 121 7.92 5.08 -20.72
C GLY A 121 6.65 5.62 -21.38
N GLU A 122 5.59 4.82 -21.37
CA GLU A 122 4.27 5.18 -21.93
C GLU A 122 3.34 5.84 -20.89
N ALA A 123 3.76 5.94 -19.64
CA ALA A 123 2.98 6.55 -18.57
C ALA A 123 3.36 8.01 -18.36
N VAL A 124 2.40 8.80 -17.90
CA VAL A 124 2.64 10.10 -17.26
C VAL A 124 2.53 9.94 -15.76
N VAL A 125 3.54 10.40 -15.05
CA VAL A 125 3.57 10.40 -13.58
C VAL A 125 3.37 11.84 -13.12
N VAL A 126 2.33 12.04 -12.33
CA VAL A 126 1.89 13.34 -11.83
C VAL A 126 2.04 13.37 -10.32
N GLN A 127 2.58 14.46 -9.79
CA GLN A 127 2.51 14.76 -8.36
C GLN A 127 1.48 15.84 -8.11
N THR A 128 0.52 15.58 -7.24
CA THR A 128 -0.54 16.52 -6.89
C THR A 128 -0.60 16.77 -5.40
N GLY A 129 -0.85 18.03 -5.02
CA GLY A 129 -1.10 18.43 -3.63
C GLY A 129 -2.56 18.23 -3.20
N ARG A 130 -3.47 17.86 -4.12
CA ARG A 130 -4.89 17.66 -3.82
C ARG A 130 -5.42 16.41 -4.52
N PRO A 131 -5.15 15.21 -4.00
CA PRO A 131 -5.46 13.96 -4.66
C PRO A 131 -6.95 13.81 -4.98
N ASP A 132 -7.86 14.12 -4.09
CA ASP A 132 -9.31 13.99 -4.31
C ASP A 132 -9.80 14.86 -5.48
N ALA A 133 -9.34 16.10 -5.57
CA ALA A 133 -9.67 17.01 -6.66
C ALA A 133 -9.08 16.51 -7.98
N PHE A 134 -7.87 15.97 -7.95
CA PHE A 134 -7.20 15.40 -9.10
C PHE A 134 -7.94 14.16 -9.62
N TYR A 135 -8.29 13.21 -8.74
CA TYR A 135 -9.04 12.01 -9.14
C TYR A 135 -10.44 12.32 -9.65
N THR A 136 -11.12 13.31 -9.07
CA THR A 136 -12.44 13.76 -9.56
C THR A 136 -12.34 14.28 -11.00
N ARG A 137 -11.32 15.09 -11.30
CA ARG A 137 -11.07 15.58 -12.66
C ARG A 137 -10.65 14.47 -13.63
N LEU A 138 -9.75 13.58 -13.18
CA LEU A 138 -9.31 12.43 -13.98
C LEU A 138 -10.48 11.54 -14.40
N THR A 139 -11.39 11.24 -13.45
CA THR A 139 -12.59 10.44 -13.74
C THR A 139 -13.55 11.17 -14.71
N GLY A 140 -13.68 12.49 -14.57
CA GLY A 140 -14.44 13.32 -15.52
C GLY A 140 -13.85 13.29 -16.94
N LEU A 141 -12.53 13.38 -17.06
CA LEU A 141 -11.83 13.27 -18.35
C LEU A 141 -11.98 11.87 -18.97
N ALA A 142 -11.89 10.82 -18.17
CA ALA A 142 -12.10 9.45 -18.60
C ALA A 142 -13.53 9.26 -19.12
N ALA A 143 -14.52 9.75 -18.40
CA ALA A 143 -15.95 9.65 -18.77
C ALA A 143 -16.28 10.42 -20.04
N SER A 144 -15.63 11.57 -20.30
CA SER A 144 -15.85 12.37 -21.50
C SER A 144 -15.29 11.73 -22.78
N GLY A 145 -14.32 10.80 -22.64
CA GLY A 145 -13.60 10.19 -23.76
C GLY A 145 -12.74 11.16 -24.59
N ALA A 146 -12.68 12.46 -24.23
CA ALA A 146 -12.04 13.51 -25.02
C ALA A 146 -10.53 13.30 -25.23
N LEU A 147 -9.86 12.68 -24.26
CA LEU A 147 -8.42 12.45 -24.26
C LEU A 147 -8.01 10.99 -24.56
N GLY A 148 -8.97 10.18 -25.02
CA GLY A 148 -8.78 8.77 -25.33
C GLY A 148 -8.95 7.86 -24.09
N GLU A 149 -8.76 6.57 -24.33
CA GLU A 149 -8.94 5.54 -23.30
C GLU A 149 -7.80 5.60 -22.25
N ILE A 150 -8.17 5.57 -20.98
CA ILE A 150 -7.23 5.40 -19.87
C ILE A 150 -7.10 3.90 -19.62
N HIS A 151 -5.89 3.36 -19.78
CA HIS A 151 -5.61 1.93 -19.65
C HIS A 151 -5.28 1.52 -18.22
N GLU A 152 -4.61 2.42 -17.48
CA GLU A 152 -4.15 2.12 -16.13
C GLU A 152 -3.96 3.41 -15.34
N VAL A 153 -4.37 3.36 -14.07
CA VAL A 153 -4.09 4.39 -13.07
C VAL A 153 -3.57 3.69 -11.83
N THR A 154 -2.39 4.07 -11.35
CA THR A 154 -1.78 3.53 -10.15
C THR A 154 -1.24 4.65 -9.27
N SER A 155 -1.22 4.44 -7.95
CA SER A 155 -0.56 5.31 -6.99
C SER A 155 0.64 4.59 -6.40
N PRO A 156 1.86 4.80 -6.90
CA PRO A 156 3.05 4.09 -6.45
C PRO A 156 3.39 4.32 -4.98
N ASP A 157 2.97 5.46 -4.42
CA ASP A 157 3.17 5.86 -3.03
C ASP A 157 2.00 5.50 -2.10
N ASP A 158 0.98 4.79 -2.62
CA ASP A 158 -0.18 4.32 -1.86
C ASP A 158 0.07 2.96 -1.17
N ASN A 159 1.27 2.75 -0.65
CA ASN A 159 1.64 1.51 0.03
C ASN A 159 2.45 1.78 1.30
N LEU A 160 2.48 0.79 2.19
CA LEU A 160 3.19 0.87 3.46
C LEU A 160 4.69 1.13 3.30
N GLN A 161 5.28 0.70 2.19
CA GLN A 161 6.70 0.91 1.91
C GLN A 161 7.01 2.39 1.68
N ALA A 162 6.16 3.12 0.97
CA ALA A 162 6.31 4.56 0.78
C ALA A 162 6.16 5.31 2.10
N VAL A 163 5.15 4.97 2.90
CA VAL A 163 4.95 5.51 4.26
C VAL A 163 6.18 5.29 5.14
N PHE A 164 6.71 4.06 5.16
CA PHE A 164 7.91 3.73 5.94
C PHE A 164 9.13 4.52 5.50
N GLN A 165 9.40 4.57 4.19
CA GLN A 165 10.55 5.31 3.64
C GLN A 165 10.49 6.80 3.97
N TYR A 166 9.30 7.36 4.01
CA TYR A 166 9.09 8.73 4.42
C TYR A 166 9.44 8.96 5.90
N LEU A 167 8.84 8.18 6.80
CA LEU A 167 9.03 8.29 8.25
C LEU A 167 10.47 8.02 8.70
N VAL A 168 11.23 7.24 7.94
CA VAL A 168 12.66 6.97 8.24
C VAL A 168 13.57 8.12 7.80
N LYS A 169 13.16 8.92 6.81
CA LYS A 169 13.94 10.06 6.29
C LYS A 169 13.67 11.37 7.01
N SER A 170 12.53 11.46 7.70
CA SER A 170 12.15 12.62 8.55
C SER A 170 12.91 12.58 9.88
#